data_4fdc515c5fedb1a1e6e992c6fb86a165
#
_entry.id   4fdc515c5fedb1a1e6e992c6fb86a165
#
_cell.length_a   1.000
_cell.length_b   1.000
_cell.length_c   1.000
_cell.angle_alpha   90.00
_cell.angle_beta   90.00
_cell.angle_gamma   90.00
#
_symmetry.space_group_name_H-M   'P 1'
#
loop_
_entity.id
_entity.type
_entity.pdbx_description
1 polymer ?
#
loop_
_entity_poly.entity_id
_entity_poly.type
_entity_poly.pdbx_seq_one_letter_code
_entity_poly.pdbx_strand_id
1 'polypeptide(L)'
;MKKATLGALIAGAVIGLGISYVAAVMVDVTGQPNFCSSCHTMKPMVESFHQSVHGGNNQHGFAVHHCTDCHLPYNSLIGYLFAKGLSGTRDAMAQFGLIHRVDFKENFWEMKHYTYDSGCLHCHHMVKEPEKAFGMSEESRYAHEQYWKEKNAGKDISCVSCHNDYTMANFAHPNLLDRLEKGE
;
A
#
# COMPACT_ATOMS: atom_id res chain seq x y z
N MET A 1 28.88 -42.29 1.01
CA MET A 1 28.26 -41.25 0.15
C MET A 1 26.85 -40.88 0.60
N LYS A 2 25.91 -41.83 0.76
CA LYS A 2 24.49 -41.52 1.09
C LYS A 2 24.27 -40.69 2.37
N LYS A 3 25.05 -40.92 3.46
CA LYS A 3 24.90 -40.14 4.72
C LYS A 3 25.39 -38.69 4.60
N ALA A 4 26.50 -38.47 3.88
CA ALA A 4 27.03 -37.13 3.63
C ALA A 4 26.07 -36.28 2.75
N THR A 5 25.48 -36.91 1.73
CA THR A 5 24.48 -36.25 0.87
C THR A 5 23.22 -35.85 1.65
N LEU A 6 22.73 -36.76 2.51
CA LEU A 6 21.58 -36.47 3.37
C LEU A 6 21.89 -35.32 4.35
N GLY A 7 23.05 -35.31 4.96
CA GLY A 7 23.51 -34.25 5.85
C GLY A 7 23.57 -32.88 5.13
N ALA A 8 24.11 -32.86 3.91
CA ALA A 8 24.17 -31.64 3.11
C ALA A 8 22.78 -31.11 2.71
N LEU A 9 21.85 -32.02 2.36
CA LEU A 9 20.46 -31.63 2.06
C LEU A 9 19.76 -31.05 3.27
N ILE A 10 19.89 -31.68 4.45
CA ILE A 10 19.30 -31.15 5.69
C ILE A 10 19.90 -29.78 6.03
N ALA A 11 21.22 -29.64 5.97
CA ALA A 11 21.87 -28.35 6.22
C ALA A 11 21.40 -27.27 5.23
N GLY A 12 21.33 -27.59 3.95
CA GLY A 12 20.82 -26.70 2.92
C GLY A 12 19.36 -26.28 3.16
N ALA A 13 18.51 -27.23 3.56
CA ALA A 13 17.11 -26.95 3.88
C ALA A 13 17.00 -26.01 5.11
N VAL A 14 17.76 -26.26 6.17
CA VAL A 14 17.76 -25.41 7.38
C VAL A 14 18.24 -23.99 7.06
N ILE A 15 19.33 -23.85 6.30
CA ILE A 15 19.85 -22.56 5.87
C ILE A 15 18.82 -21.84 4.99
N GLY A 16 18.23 -22.55 4.01
CA GLY A 16 17.22 -21.99 3.11
C GLY A 16 15.99 -21.50 3.86
N LEU A 17 15.48 -22.27 4.83
CA LEU A 17 14.37 -21.86 5.68
C LEU A 17 14.73 -20.63 6.53
N GLY A 18 15.94 -20.59 7.09
CA GLY A 18 16.42 -19.44 7.87
C GLY A 18 16.48 -18.16 7.02
N ILE A 19 17.04 -18.24 5.82
CA ILE A 19 17.09 -17.10 4.88
C ILE A 19 15.66 -16.65 4.49
N SER A 20 14.79 -17.61 4.17
CA SER A 20 13.40 -17.32 3.80
C SER A 20 12.63 -16.64 4.93
N TYR A 21 12.84 -17.11 6.17
CA TYR A 21 12.23 -16.49 7.35
C TYR A 21 12.69 -15.05 7.54
N VAL A 22 14.01 -14.80 7.49
CA VAL A 22 14.55 -13.43 7.60
C VAL A 22 14.03 -12.54 6.49
N ALA A 23 13.97 -13.03 5.25
CA ALA A 23 13.42 -12.28 4.13
C ALA A 23 11.93 -11.92 4.34
N ALA A 24 11.11 -12.86 4.84
CA ALA A 24 9.71 -12.62 5.15
C ALA A 24 9.55 -11.54 6.23
N VAL A 25 10.32 -11.63 7.32
CA VAL A 25 10.31 -10.61 8.39
C VAL A 25 10.74 -9.25 7.85
N MET A 26 11.75 -9.18 7.01
CA MET A 26 12.19 -7.91 6.39
C MET A 26 11.11 -7.32 5.49
N VAL A 27 10.41 -8.15 4.71
CA VAL A 27 9.29 -7.71 3.87
C VAL A 27 8.16 -7.14 4.72
N ASP A 28 7.83 -7.78 5.83
CA ASP A 28 6.80 -7.33 6.77
C ASP A 28 7.19 -6.00 7.43
N VAL A 29 8.30 -5.97 8.15
CA VAL A 29 8.73 -4.80 8.93
C VAL A 29 8.94 -3.55 8.05
N THR A 30 9.51 -3.71 6.86
CA THR A 30 9.73 -2.61 5.92
C THR A 30 8.47 -2.11 5.23
N GLY A 31 7.31 -2.72 5.48
CA GLY A 31 6.00 -2.24 5.03
C GLY A 31 5.27 -1.39 6.07
N GLN A 32 5.69 -1.44 7.33
CA GLN A 32 4.98 -0.83 8.45
C GLN A 32 5.17 0.69 8.55
N PRO A 33 4.18 1.43 9.09
CA PRO A 33 4.27 2.88 9.28
C PRO A 33 5.52 3.33 10.07
N ASN A 34 5.90 2.56 11.11
CA ASN A 34 7.08 2.86 11.92
C ASN A 34 8.38 2.85 11.12
N PHE A 35 8.49 1.94 10.14
CA PHE A 35 9.64 1.92 9.23
C PHE A 35 9.62 3.12 8.29
N CYS A 36 8.47 3.45 7.70
CA CYS A 36 8.33 4.60 6.81
C CYS A 36 8.67 5.92 7.53
N SER A 37 8.20 6.10 8.77
CA SER A 37 8.48 7.30 9.57
C SER A 37 9.93 7.41 10.06
N SER A 38 10.76 6.38 9.88
CA SER A 38 12.21 6.47 10.17
C SER A 38 12.92 7.50 9.29
N CYS A 39 12.37 7.77 8.10
CA CYS A 39 12.78 8.90 7.27
C CYS A 39 11.95 10.14 7.64
N HIS A 40 12.62 11.24 7.99
CA HIS A 40 11.93 12.47 8.41
C HIS A 40 10.95 13.02 7.37
N THR A 41 11.25 12.83 6.07
CA THR A 41 10.38 13.23 4.96
C THR A 41 9.06 12.48 4.88
N MET A 42 8.97 11.30 5.51
CA MET A 42 7.76 10.46 5.54
C MET A 42 6.93 10.64 6.81
N LYS A 43 7.43 11.38 7.81
CA LYS A 43 6.70 11.61 9.07
C LYS A 43 5.32 12.24 8.85
N PRO A 44 5.16 13.32 8.07
CA PRO A 44 3.84 13.94 7.86
C PRO A 44 2.82 12.96 7.29
N MET A 45 3.24 12.05 6.38
CA MET A 45 2.39 11.04 5.79
C MET A 45 1.91 10.03 6.85
N VAL A 46 2.83 9.54 7.68
CA VAL A 46 2.51 8.54 8.72
C VAL A 46 1.64 9.17 9.82
N GLU A 47 1.93 10.38 10.24
CA GLU A 47 1.11 11.10 11.22
C GLU A 47 -0.29 11.38 10.69
N SER A 48 -0.40 11.81 9.45
CA SER A 48 -1.67 11.99 8.77
C SER A 48 -2.43 10.67 8.63
N PHE A 49 -1.75 9.59 8.21
CA PHE A 49 -2.33 8.25 8.13
C PHE A 49 -2.97 7.80 9.45
N HIS A 50 -2.30 7.97 10.59
CA HIS A 50 -2.86 7.59 11.89
C HIS A 50 -4.13 8.38 12.27
N GLN A 51 -4.39 9.52 11.64
CA GLN A 51 -5.62 10.28 11.82
C GLN A 51 -6.75 9.84 10.86
N SER A 52 -6.45 8.95 9.91
CA SER A 52 -7.39 8.46 8.91
C SER A 52 -8.22 7.29 9.41
N VAL A 53 -9.32 7.01 8.70
CA VAL A 53 -10.15 5.83 8.98
C VAL A 53 -9.39 4.54 8.76
N HIS A 54 -8.47 4.49 7.80
CA HIS A 54 -7.60 3.33 7.56
C HIS A 54 -6.45 3.21 8.57
N GLY A 55 -6.04 4.31 9.17
CA GLY A 55 -5.01 4.35 10.20
C GLY A 55 -5.51 4.09 11.63
N GLY A 56 -6.79 3.73 11.78
CA GLY A 56 -7.40 3.35 13.06
C GLY A 56 -8.30 4.42 13.68
N ASN A 57 -8.44 5.61 13.08
CA ASN A 57 -9.38 6.62 13.54
C ASN A 57 -10.81 6.31 13.07
N ASN A 58 -11.34 5.20 13.56
CA ASN A 58 -12.68 4.70 13.26
C ASN A 58 -13.30 4.01 14.47
N GLN A 59 -14.62 3.74 14.40
CA GLN A 59 -15.37 3.10 15.50
C GLN A 59 -15.26 1.56 15.49
N HIS A 60 -14.58 0.97 14.51
CA HIS A 60 -14.53 -0.48 14.30
C HIS A 60 -13.27 -1.12 14.89
N GLY A 61 -12.32 -0.33 15.41
CA GLY A 61 -11.06 -0.81 15.96
C GLY A 61 -10.13 -1.47 14.94
N PHE A 62 -10.36 -1.24 13.64
CA PHE A 62 -9.54 -1.75 12.55
C PHE A 62 -8.52 -0.70 12.11
N ALA A 63 -7.29 -1.14 11.87
CA ALA A 63 -6.27 -0.33 11.21
C ALA A 63 -5.55 -1.17 10.16
N VAL A 64 -5.20 -0.56 9.04
CA VAL A 64 -4.31 -1.14 8.03
C VAL A 64 -2.90 -1.17 8.62
N HIS A 65 -2.25 -2.32 8.55
CA HIS A 65 -0.95 -2.53 9.19
C HIS A 65 0.23 -2.04 8.36
N HIS A 66 0.11 -2.06 7.03
CA HIS A 66 1.23 -1.76 6.14
C HIS A 66 0.87 -0.66 5.15
N CYS A 67 1.71 0.33 5.00
CA CYS A 67 1.61 1.34 3.94
C CYS A 67 1.61 0.67 2.55
N THR A 68 2.35 -0.42 2.43
CA THR A 68 2.44 -1.23 1.20
C THR A 68 1.13 -1.87 0.77
N ASP A 69 0.12 -2.00 1.66
CA ASP A 69 -1.19 -2.55 1.32
C ASP A 69 -1.93 -1.67 0.31
N CYS A 70 -1.67 -0.36 0.30
CA CYS A 70 -2.19 0.58 -0.69
C CYS A 70 -1.16 0.95 -1.76
N HIS A 71 0.13 1.03 -1.39
CA HIS A 71 1.20 1.59 -2.23
C HIS A 71 1.97 0.55 -3.06
N LEU A 72 1.63 -0.74 -2.98
CA LEU A 72 2.21 -1.78 -3.83
C LEU A 72 1.13 -2.66 -4.48
N PRO A 73 1.40 -3.24 -5.68
CA PRO A 73 0.43 -4.08 -6.37
C PRO A 73 0.25 -5.44 -5.66
N TYR A 74 -1.00 -5.85 -5.44
CA TYR A 74 -1.38 -7.10 -4.80
C TYR A 74 -1.77 -8.21 -5.79
N ASN A 75 -1.43 -8.06 -7.06
CA ASN A 75 -1.84 -8.99 -8.11
C ASN A 75 -1.09 -10.32 -8.09
N SER A 76 0.16 -10.33 -7.64
CA SER A 76 0.98 -11.53 -7.49
C SER A 76 2.12 -11.30 -6.49
N LEU A 77 2.57 -12.37 -5.84
CA LEU A 77 3.70 -12.30 -4.90
C LEU A 77 4.98 -11.80 -5.59
N ILE A 78 5.28 -12.29 -6.78
CA ILE A 78 6.48 -11.87 -7.53
C ILE A 78 6.38 -10.39 -7.91
N GLY A 79 5.23 -9.95 -8.41
CA GLY A 79 4.98 -8.55 -8.73
C GLY A 79 5.11 -7.64 -7.53
N TYR A 80 4.55 -8.06 -6.39
CA TYR A 80 4.67 -7.34 -5.12
C TYR A 80 6.13 -7.20 -4.67
N LEU A 81 6.89 -8.31 -4.62
CA LEU A 81 8.28 -8.29 -4.18
C LEU A 81 9.17 -7.47 -5.12
N PHE A 82 8.95 -7.56 -6.43
CA PHE A 82 9.66 -6.76 -7.41
C PHE A 82 9.37 -5.26 -7.24
N ALA A 83 8.10 -4.90 -7.15
CA ALA A 83 7.68 -3.52 -6.93
C ALA A 83 8.23 -2.97 -5.60
N LYS A 84 8.20 -3.77 -4.52
CA LYS A 84 8.76 -3.40 -3.21
C LYS A 84 10.27 -3.16 -3.28
N GLY A 85 11.00 -4.05 -3.94
CA GLY A 85 12.45 -3.90 -4.12
C GLY A 85 12.79 -2.65 -4.93
N LEU A 86 12.07 -2.41 -6.03
CA LEU A 86 12.28 -1.24 -6.89
C LEU A 86 11.97 0.07 -6.17
N SER A 87 10.80 0.16 -5.52
CA SER A 87 10.38 1.35 -4.78
C SER A 87 11.33 1.64 -3.62
N GLY A 88 11.65 0.64 -2.81
CA GLY A 88 12.57 0.81 -1.68
C GLY A 88 13.98 1.22 -2.11
N THR A 89 14.46 0.71 -3.25
CA THR A 89 15.74 1.15 -3.82
C THR A 89 15.69 2.61 -4.27
N ARG A 90 14.62 3.02 -4.95
CA ARG A 90 14.44 4.42 -5.37
C ARG A 90 14.35 5.36 -4.17
N ASP A 91 13.60 4.99 -3.14
CA ASP A 91 13.45 5.77 -1.92
C ASP A 91 14.80 5.95 -1.20
N ALA A 92 15.58 4.87 -1.09
CA ALA A 92 16.92 4.93 -0.54
C ALA A 92 17.85 5.83 -1.37
N MET A 93 17.85 5.70 -2.69
CA MET A 93 18.64 6.54 -3.58
C MET A 93 18.25 8.03 -3.46
N ALA A 94 16.95 8.33 -3.38
CA ALA A 94 16.46 9.69 -3.17
C ALA A 94 16.88 10.25 -1.79
N GLN A 95 16.83 9.42 -0.75
CA GLN A 95 17.25 9.80 0.60
C GLN A 95 18.74 10.13 0.68
N PHE A 96 19.58 9.39 -0.04
CA PHE A 96 21.02 9.69 -0.15
C PHE A 96 21.38 10.77 -1.19
N GLY A 97 20.39 11.38 -1.83
CA GLY A 97 20.59 12.44 -2.82
C GLY A 97 21.18 11.96 -4.14
N LEU A 98 21.08 10.65 -4.44
CA LEU A 98 21.57 10.05 -5.69
C LEU A 98 20.61 10.28 -6.85
N ILE A 99 19.34 10.50 -6.55
CA ILE A 99 18.31 10.88 -7.50
C ILE A 99 17.45 12.02 -6.92
N HIS A 100 16.65 12.65 -7.79
CA HIS A 100 15.77 13.72 -7.37
C HIS A 100 14.76 13.23 -6.30
N ARG A 101 14.59 14.03 -5.26
CA ARG A 101 13.60 13.73 -4.21
C ARG A 101 12.20 13.93 -4.75
N VAL A 102 11.29 13.12 -4.25
CA VAL A 102 9.86 13.22 -4.58
C VAL A 102 9.27 14.51 -4.02
N ASP A 103 8.57 15.25 -4.84
CA ASP A 103 7.73 16.36 -4.38
C ASP A 103 6.37 15.79 -3.94
N PHE A 104 6.17 15.73 -2.63
CA PHE A 104 4.94 15.18 -2.06
C PHE A 104 3.71 16.07 -2.27
N LYS A 105 3.89 17.38 -2.44
CA LYS A 105 2.79 18.31 -2.73
C LYS A 105 2.25 18.09 -4.14
N GLU A 106 3.16 17.97 -5.11
CA GLU A 106 2.80 17.65 -6.49
C GLU A 106 2.13 16.28 -6.57
N ASN A 107 2.75 15.28 -5.95
CA ASN A 107 2.26 13.91 -5.96
C ASN A 107 0.95 13.70 -5.20
N PHE A 108 0.58 14.60 -4.30
CA PHE A 108 -0.71 14.55 -3.62
C PHE A 108 -1.88 14.55 -4.62
N TRP A 109 -1.75 15.26 -5.74
CA TRP A 109 -2.78 15.33 -6.78
C TRP A 109 -2.72 14.15 -7.77
N GLU A 110 -1.62 13.38 -7.73
CA GLU A 110 -1.35 12.25 -8.63
C GLU A 110 -1.52 10.88 -7.92
N MET A 111 -2.43 10.80 -6.95
CA MET A 111 -2.62 9.62 -6.07
C MET A 111 -2.75 8.30 -6.83
N LYS A 112 -3.38 8.29 -8.02
CA LYS A 112 -3.56 7.09 -8.85
C LYS A 112 -2.25 6.45 -9.32
N HIS A 113 -1.15 7.20 -9.34
CA HIS A 113 0.17 6.69 -9.71
C HIS A 113 0.92 6.06 -8.53
N TYR A 114 0.45 6.30 -7.30
CA TYR A 114 1.10 5.85 -6.07
C TYR A 114 0.26 4.87 -5.26
N THR A 115 -0.96 4.58 -5.70
CA THR A 115 -1.87 3.63 -5.06
C THR A 115 -2.39 2.62 -6.07
N TYR A 116 -2.64 1.41 -5.60
CA TYR A 116 -3.04 0.30 -6.45
C TYR A 116 -4.42 -0.22 -6.07
N ASP A 117 -5.36 -0.22 -7.01
CA ASP A 117 -6.70 -0.79 -6.82
C ASP A 117 -6.68 -2.22 -6.29
N SER A 118 -5.66 -3.00 -6.69
CA SER A 118 -5.48 -4.37 -6.21
C SER A 118 -5.27 -4.46 -4.70
N GLY A 119 -4.67 -3.45 -4.08
CA GLY A 119 -4.56 -3.33 -2.63
C GLY A 119 -5.91 -3.05 -1.98
N CYS A 120 -6.66 -2.08 -2.50
CA CYS A 120 -8.01 -1.78 -2.03
C CYS A 120 -8.92 -3.01 -2.09
N LEU A 121 -8.91 -3.69 -3.23
CA LEU A 121 -9.74 -4.86 -3.53
C LEU A 121 -9.32 -6.13 -2.78
N HIS A 122 -8.18 -6.12 -2.11
CA HIS A 122 -7.76 -7.20 -1.23
C HIS A 122 -8.67 -7.27 0.01
N CYS A 123 -9.00 -6.13 0.59
CA CYS A 123 -9.93 -6.02 1.71
C CYS A 123 -11.36 -5.74 1.26
N HIS A 124 -11.55 -4.84 0.30
CA HIS A 124 -12.86 -4.43 -0.23
C HIS A 124 -13.30 -5.29 -1.41
N HIS A 125 -13.12 -6.61 -1.32
CA HIS A 125 -13.45 -7.54 -2.40
C HIS A 125 -14.94 -7.53 -2.81
N MET A 126 -15.83 -7.13 -1.90
CA MET A 126 -17.29 -7.04 -2.16
C MET A 126 -17.63 -6.08 -3.30
N VAL A 127 -16.83 -5.02 -3.49
CA VAL A 127 -17.10 -4.04 -4.56
C VAL A 127 -16.78 -4.55 -5.96
N LYS A 128 -16.18 -5.75 -6.09
CA LYS A 128 -15.99 -6.41 -7.40
C LYS A 128 -17.30 -6.89 -8.02
N GLU A 129 -18.29 -7.23 -7.18
CA GLU A 129 -19.62 -7.68 -7.56
C GLU A 129 -20.65 -6.84 -6.78
N PRO A 130 -20.84 -5.55 -7.13
CA PRO A 130 -21.67 -4.63 -6.34
C PRO A 130 -23.11 -5.11 -6.20
N GLU A 131 -23.64 -5.82 -7.20
CA GLU A 131 -24.98 -6.38 -7.20
C GLU A 131 -25.18 -7.47 -6.13
N LYS A 132 -24.10 -8.10 -5.66
CA LYS A 132 -24.11 -9.13 -4.61
C LYS A 132 -23.66 -8.61 -3.25
N ALA A 133 -23.21 -7.37 -3.18
CA ALA A 133 -22.62 -6.80 -1.95
C ALA A 133 -23.71 -6.57 -0.89
N PHE A 134 -23.59 -7.28 0.23
CA PHE A 134 -24.52 -7.13 1.37
C PHE A 134 -24.28 -5.79 2.08
N GLY A 135 -25.36 -5.08 2.41
CA GLY A 135 -25.30 -3.81 3.18
C GLY A 135 -24.86 -2.60 2.38
N MET A 136 -24.64 -2.73 1.07
CA MET A 136 -24.34 -1.61 0.19
C MET A 136 -25.63 -0.86 -0.18
N SER A 137 -25.65 0.48 -0.04
CA SER A 137 -26.79 1.30 -0.49
C SER A 137 -26.96 1.25 -2.02
N GLU A 138 -28.15 1.59 -2.50
CA GLU A 138 -28.41 1.62 -3.96
C GLU A 138 -27.48 2.60 -4.70
N GLU A 139 -27.25 3.78 -4.12
CA GLU A 139 -26.38 4.81 -4.70
C GLU A 139 -24.93 4.31 -4.77
N SER A 140 -24.46 3.68 -3.70
CA SER A 140 -23.10 3.09 -3.65
C SER A 140 -22.95 1.96 -4.65
N ARG A 141 -23.95 1.07 -4.76
CA ARG A 141 -23.97 -0.01 -5.74
C ARG A 141 -23.89 0.54 -7.16
N TYR A 142 -24.77 1.50 -7.49
CA TYR A 142 -24.77 2.12 -8.81
C TYR A 142 -23.42 2.78 -9.14
N ALA A 143 -22.81 3.49 -8.19
CA ALA A 143 -21.51 4.14 -8.38
C ALA A 143 -20.40 3.10 -8.70
N HIS A 144 -20.37 1.98 -7.99
CA HIS A 144 -19.38 0.91 -8.24
C HIS A 144 -19.65 0.13 -9.54
N GLU A 145 -20.92 -0.05 -9.93
CA GLU A 145 -21.26 -0.61 -11.25
C GLU A 145 -20.76 0.30 -12.38
N GLN A 146 -20.96 1.64 -12.25
CA GLN A 146 -20.41 2.59 -13.23
C GLN A 146 -18.87 2.57 -13.25
N TYR A 147 -18.21 2.48 -12.08
CA TYR A 147 -16.76 2.33 -12.01
C TYR A 147 -16.29 1.12 -12.84
N TRP A 148 -16.89 -0.06 -12.64
CA TRP A 148 -16.50 -1.25 -13.39
C TRP A 148 -16.80 -1.15 -14.88
N LYS A 149 -17.92 -0.55 -15.26
CA LYS A 149 -18.26 -0.28 -16.66
C LYS A 149 -17.20 0.60 -17.33
N GLU A 150 -16.81 1.69 -16.71
CA GLU A 150 -15.79 2.62 -17.17
C GLU A 150 -14.41 1.95 -17.26
N LYS A 151 -14.02 1.23 -16.20
CA LYS A 151 -12.77 0.49 -16.13
C LYS A 151 -12.65 -0.57 -17.21
N ASN A 152 -13.71 -1.34 -17.43
CA ASN A 152 -13.77 -2.36 -18.47
C ASN A 152 -13.80 -1.77 -19.89
N ALA A 153 -14.26 -0.54 -20.03
CA ALA A 153 -14.18 0.23 -21.27
C ALA A 153 -12.77 0.82 -21.54
N GLY A 154 -11.81 0.54 -20.68
CA GLY A 154 -10.42 0.99 -20.81
C GLY A 154 -10.15 2.41 -20.35
N LYS A 155 -11.08 3.02 -19.60
CA LYS A 155 -10.82 4.35 -19.02
C LYS A 155 -9.79 4.26 -17.90
N ASP A 156 -8.95 5.29 -17.82
CA ASP A 156 -7.95 5.46 -16.76
C ASP A 156 -8.60 5.98 -15.48
N ILE A 157 -9.34 5.09 -14.83
CA ILE A 157 -10.01 5.35 -13.55
C ILE A 157 -9.50 4.36 -12.49
N SER A 158 -9.35 4.85 -11.26
CA SER A 158 -8.93 4.07 -10.09
C SER A 158 -9.86 4.33 -8.90
N CYS A 159 -9.76 3.50 -7.87
CA CYS A 159 -10.54 3.67 -6.65
C CYS A 159 -10.31 5.07 -6.04
N VAL A 160 -9.07 5.55 -6.04
CA VAL A 160 -8.71 6.87 -5.51
C VAL A 160 -9.14 8.04 -6.40
N SER A 161 -9.64 7.79 -7.61
CA SER A 161 -10.27 8.85 -8.42
C SER A 161 -11.54 9.42 -7.77
N CYS A 162 -12.21 8.61 -6.94
CA CYS A 162 -13.38 9.02 -6.16
C CYS A 162 -13.10 8.96 -4.66
N HIS A 163 -12.38 7.94 -4.19
CA HIS A 163 -12.03 7.75 -2.78
C HIS A 163 -10.66 8.38 -2.49
N ASN A 164 -10.64 9.63 -2.09
CA ASN A 164 -9.42 10.36 -1.73
C ASN A 164 -9.72 11.42 -0.65
N ASP A 165 -8.69 11.97 -0.04
CA ASP A 165 -8.83 12.93 1.07
C ASP A 165 -9.41 14.29 0.64
N TYR A 166 -9.44 14.58 -0.65
CA TYR A 166 -10.08 15.78 -1.19
C TYR A 166 -11.61 15.64 -1.25
N THR A 167 -12.10 14.47 -1.68
CA THR A 167 -13.55 14.20 -1.84
C THR A 167 -14.17 13.50 -0.63
N MET A 168 -13.36 12.74 0.10
CA MET A 168 -13.75 11.93 1.26
C MET A 168 -12.78 12.24 2.41
N ALA A 169 -13.03 13.34 3.11
CA ALA A 169 -12.20 13.75 4.25
C ALA A 169 -11.92 12.57 5.20
N ASN A 170 -10.68 12.46 5.67
CA ASN A 170 -10.23 11.42 6.56
C ASN A 170 -10.08 10.02 5.91
N PHE A 171 -9.89 9.94 4.58
CA PHE A 171 -9.73 8.67 3.87
C PHE A 171 -8.41 7.96 4.21
N ALA A 172 -7.27 8.54 3.85
CA ALA A 172 -5.95 7.95 4.10
C ALA A 172 -4.93 8.94 4.67
N HIS A 173 -4.95 10.20 4.22
CA HIS A 173 -4.00 11.21 4.65
C HIS A 173 -4.68 12.56 4.93
N PRO A 174 -5.59 12.63 5.91
CA PRO A 174 -6.30 13.85 6.24
C PRO A 174 -5.32 14.95 6.66
N ASN A 175 -5.55 16.17 6.17
CA ASN A 175 -4.71 17.34 6.45
C ASN A 175 -3.24 17.22 5.99
N LEU A 176 -2.92 16.25 5.12
CA LEU A 176 -1.54 16.06 4.67
C LEU A 176 -1.01 17.29 3.93
N LEU A 177 -1.81 17.89 3.05
CA LEU A 177 -1.39 19.07 2.30
C LEU A 177 -1.03 20.23 3.23
N ASP A 178 -1.87 20.49 4.24
CA ASP A 178 -1.62 21.54 5.24
C ASP A 178 -0.32 21.28 6.03
N ARG A 179 -0.04 20.03 6.37
CA ARG A 179 1.22 19.64 7.06
C ARG A 179 2.44 19.88 6.17
N LEU A 180 2.37 19.47 4.91
CA LEU A 180 3.44 19.69 3.95
C LEU A 180 3.71 21.18 3.68
N GLU A 181 2.66 22.02 3.73
CA GLU A 181 2.80 23.47 3.59
C GLU A 181 3.48 24.11 4.80
N LYS A 182 3.20 23.60 6.00
CA LYS A 182 3.81 24.09 7.25
C LYS A 182 5.23 23.55 7.49
N GLY A 183 5.66 22.56 6.70
CA GLY A 183 6.97 21.93 6.86
C GLY A 183 7.08 21.02 8.09
N GLU A 184 5.94 20.48 8.53
CA GLU A 184 5.86 19.56 9.67
C GLU A 184 6.35 18.14 9.27
#